data_bedd9be4534fd1d0206d132db231c834
#
_entry.id   bedd9be4534fd1d0206d132db231c834
#
_cell.length_a   1.000
_cell.length_b   1.000
_cell.length_c   1.000
_cell.angle_alpha   90.00
_cell.angle_beta   90.00
_cell.angle_gamma   90.00
#
_symmetry.space_group_name_H-M   'P 1'
#
loop_
_entity.id
_entity.type
_entity.pdbx_description
1 polymer ?
#
loop_
_entity_poly.entity_id
_entity_poly.type
_entity_poly.pdbx_seq_one_letter_code
_entity_poly.pdbx_strand_id
1 'polypeptide(L)'
;MAKPRTLFDKIWNAHLVDVQADGTCLIYIDRHIIHEVTTPQAFEGLRQAGRSVRRTDLTLGVADHNTPTTDLSSGIQEEDSRIQVETFEENVKAFKVPYFGLDDPRRGIVHIIGPEQGFTLPGMTMVCGDSHTATHGAFGALAFGIGLSLIHISEPTRLPG
;
A
#
# COMPACT_ATOMS: atom_id res chain seq x y z
N MET A 1 -29.08 19.03 17.57
CA MET A 1 -27.97 18.05 17.84
C MET A 1 -27.62 17.36 16.55
N ALA A 2 -26.34 17.18 16.27
CA ALA A 2 -25.92 16.44 15.08
C ALA A 2 -26.34 14.95 15.18
N LYS A 3 -26.78 14.35 14.06
CA LYS A 3 -27.16 12.93 14.01
C LYS A 3 -25.94 12.06 14.37
N PRO A 4 -26.08 11.04 15.24
CA PRO A 4 -24.99 10.11 15.53
C PRO A 4 -24.44 9.46 14.25
N ARG A 5 -23.11 9.30 14.15
CA ARG A 5 -22.41 8.67 13.03
C ARG A 5 -21.47 7.61 13.54
N THR A 6 -21.32 6.52 12.78
CA THR A 6 -20.34 5.47 13.04
C THR A 6 -18.91 5.98 12.80
N LEU A 7 -17.89 5.24 13.26
CA LEU A 7 -16.51 5.55 12.92
C LEU A 7 -16.28 5.47 11.40
N PHE A 8 -16.88 4.47 10.75
CA PHE A 8 -16.85 4.36 9.28
C PHE A 8 -17.38 5.63 8.61
N ASP A 9 -18.58 6.10 8.98
CA ASP A 9 -19.17 7.32 8.40
C ASP A 9 -18.29 8.54 8.58
N LYS A 10 -17.60 8.62 9.72
CA LYS A 10 -16.70 9.76 10.01
C LYS A 10 -15.47 9.74 9.12
N ILE A 11 -14.81 8.57 8.98
CA ILE A 11 -13.62 8.44 8.16
C ILE A 11 -14.01 8.60 6.69
N TRP A 12 -15.04 7.89 6.23
CA TRP A 12 -15.54 7.98 4.86
C TRP A 12 -15.80 9.43 4.44
N ASN A 13 -16.63 10.14 5.22
CA ASN A 13 -16.99 11.51 4.88
C ASN A 13 -15.80 12.50 4.94
N ALA A 14 -14.79 12.21 5.76
CA ALA A 14 -13.58 13.03 5.83
C ALA A 14 -12.67 12.85 4.61
N HIS A 15 -12.78 11.71 3.92
CA HIS A 15 -11.95 11.36 2.75
C HIS A 15 -12.73 11.38 1.43
N LEU A 16 -14.04 11.63 1.49
CA LEU A 16 -14.87 11.73 0.29
C LEU A 16 -14.52 13.01 -0.47
N VAL A 17 -14.02 12.85 -1.70
CA VAL A 17 -13.61 13.94 -2.58
C VAL A 17 -14.75 14.33 -3.52
N ASP A 18 -15.41 13.32 -4.11
CA ASP A 18 -16.49 13.55 -5.08
C ASP A 18 -17.46 12.37 -5.10
N VAL A 19 -18.70 12.65 -5.51
CA VAL A 19 -19.75 11.65 -5.74
C VAL A 19 -20.28 11.85 -7.15
N GLN A 20 -20.07 10.87 -8.01
CA GLN A 20 -20.56 10.92 -9.39
C GLN A 20 -22.07 10.70 -9.47
N ALA A 21 -22.66 11.01 -10.64
CA ALA A 21 -24.10 10.92 -10.86
C ALA A 21 -24.67 9.49 -10.71
N ASP A 22 -23.85 8.47 -10.93
CA ASP A 22 -24.17 7.05 -10.76
C ASP A 22 -23.99 6.55 -9.31
N GLY A 23 -23.56 7.42 -8.39
CA GLY A 23 -23.27 7.08 -7.01
C GLY A 23 -21.84 6.59 -6.74
N THR A 24 -21.00 6.48 -7.78
CA THR A 24 -19.57 6.16 -7.59
C THR A 24 -18.90 7.27 -6.80
N CYS A 25 -18.13 6.88 -5.78
CA CYS A 25 -17.45 7.80 -4.90
C CYS A 25 -15.94 7.83 -5.19
N LEU A 26 -15.38 9.03 -5.28
CA LEU A 26 -13.95 9.25 -5.26
C LEU A 26 -13.51 9.54 -3.82
N ILE A 27 -12.62 8.72 -3.27
CA ILE A 27 -12.09 8.90 -1.92
C ILE A 27 -10.59 9.17 -1.96
N TYR A 28 -10.12 10.00 -1.06
CA TYR A 28 -8.70 10.23 -0.83
C TYR A 28 -8.11 9.06 -0.05
N ILE A 29 -6.91 8.62 -0.45
CA ILE A 29 -6.16 7.56 0.24
C ILE A 29 -4.94 8.19 0.92
N ASP A 30 -4.85 8.05 2.24
CA ASP A 30 -3.75 8.62 3.03
C ASP A 30 -2.46 7.83 2.92
N ARG A 31 -2.56 6.49 2.84
CA ARG A 31 -1.39 5.60 2.83
C ARG A 31 -1.55 4.45 1.87
N HIS A 32 -0.44 4.07 1.26
CA HIS A 32 -0.33 2.89 0.42
C HIS A 32 0.86 2.05 0.87
N ILE A 33 0.62 0.80 1.29
CA ILE A 33 1.69 -0.16 1.54
C ILE A 33 1.77 -1.09 0.33
N ILE A 34 2.98 -1.33 -0.14
CA ILE A 34 3.25 -2.15 -1.32
C ILE A 34 4.25 -3.26 -0.99
N HIS A 35 4.13 -4.39 -1.68
CA HIS A 35 4.97 -5.56 -1.48
C HIS A 35 5.32 -6.24 -2.81
N GLU A 36 6.22 -7.23 -2.77
CA GLU A 36 6.86 -7.82 -3.94
C GLU A 36 5.91 -8.63 -4.85
N VAL A 37 4.80 -9.14 -4.31
CA VAL A 37 3.93 -10.06 -5.10
C VAL A 37 3.07 -9.32 -6.13
N THR A 38 2.50 -8.18 -5.76
CA THR A 38 1.48 -7.50 -6.57
C THR A 38 1.97 -6.27 -7.31
N THR A 39 3.12 -5.71 -6.93
CA THR A 39 3.59 -4.42 -7.46
C THR A 39 4.46 -4.46 -8.72
N PRO A 40 5.10 -5.57 -9.13
CA PRO A 40 5.92 -5.56 -10.36
C PRO A 40 5.15 -5.07 -11.59
N GLN A 41 3.92 -5.54 -11.78
CA GLN A 41 3.07 -5.15 -12.91
C GLN A 41 2.64 -3.68 -12.81
N ALA A 42 2.39 -3.17 -11.59
CA ALA A 42 2.04 -1.77 -11.39
C ALA A 42 3.21 -0.84 -11.76
N PHE A 43 4.43 -1.15 -11.34
CA PHE A 43 5.63 -0.40 -11.70
C PHE A 43 5.90 -0.46 -13.20
N GLU A 44 5.68 -1.61 -13.83
CA GLU A 44 5.80 -1.73 -15.29
C GLU A 44 4.76 -0.85 -16.02
N GLY A 45 3.52 -0.84 -15.55
CA GLY A 45 2.49 0.05 -16.07
C GLY A 45 2.86 1.53 -15.95
N LEU A 46 3.43 1.94 -14.82
CA LEU A 46 3.92 3.31 -14.62
C LEU A 46 5.06 3.64 -15.60
N ARG A 47 5.99 2.71 -15.80
CA ARG A 47 7.13 2.86 -16.72
C ARG A 47 6.67 3.04 -18.16
N GLN A 48 5.75 2.17 -18.62
CA GLN A 48 5.17 2.24 -19.96
C GLN A 48 4.38 3.54 -20.19
N ALA A 49 3.69 4.03 -19.16
CA ALA A 49 2.97 5.29 -19.21
C ALA A 49 3.87 6.54 -19.06
N GLY A 50 5.18 6.38 -18.83
CA GLY A 50 6.12 7.49 -18.56
C GLY A 50 5.79 8.26 -17.28
N ARG A 51 5.21 7.57 -16.28
CA ARG A 51 4.80 8.16 -14.99
C ARG A 51 5.72 7.76 -13.87
N SER A 52 5.80 8.60 -12.84
CA SER A 52 6.44 8.30 -11.57
C SER A 52 5.40 8.09 -10.47
N VAL A 53 5.80 7.49 -9.36
CA VAL A 53 4.98 7.48 -8.13
C VAL A 53 4.85 8.92 -7.63
N ARG A 54 3.61 9.38 -7.48
CA ARG A 54 3.32 10.78 -7.16
C ARG A 54 3.63 11.12 -5.70
N ARG A 55 3.26 10.24 -4.77
CA ARG A 55 3.38 10.47 -3.33
C ARG A 55 4.21 9.35 -2.69
N THR A 56 5.50 9.37 -2.98
CA THR A 56 6.45 8.43 -2.38
C THR A 56 6.52 8.56 -0.86
N ASP A 57 6.25 9.74 -0.32
CA ASP A 57 6.16 10.03 1.11
C ASP A 57 4.95 9.37 1.81
N LEU A 58 3.92 8.98 1.05
CA LEU A 58 2.73 8.29 1.53
C LEU A 58 2.68 6.81 1.13
N THR A 59 3.74 6.33 0.48
CA THR A 59 3.89 4.94 0.03
C THR A 59 5.04 4.29 0.76
N LEU A 60 4.85 3.09 1.26
CA LEU A 60 5.89 2.30 1.95
C LEU A 60 5.99 0.92 1.31
N GLY A 61 7.18 0.55 0.88
CA GLY A 61 7.50 -0.79 0.39
C GLY A 61 8.03 -1.70 1.49
N VAL A 62 7.61 -2.96 1.48
CA VAL A 62 8.17 -4.03 2.30
C VAL A 62 8.11 -5.36 1.57
N ALA A 63 9.14 -6.17 1.64
CA ALA A 63 9.08 -7.56 1.20
C ALA A 63 8.70 -8.44 2.39
N ASP A 64 7.60 -9.18 2.29
CA ASP A 64 7.11 -10.02 3.37
C ASP A 64 6.54 -11.39 2.96
N HIS A 65 6.07 -11.55 1.73
CA HIS A 65 5.46 -12.79 1.26
C HIS A 65 6.51 -13.82 0.81
N ASN A 66 7.53 -13.39 0.07
CA ASN A 66 8.56 -14.25 -0.51
C ASN A 66 9.89 -14.18 0.26
N THR A 67 9.81 -13.90 1.55
CA THR A 67 10.97 -13.80 2.42
C THR A 67 11.04 -14.99 3.37
N PRO A 68 12.23 -15.56 3.63
CA PRO A 68 12.39 -16.63 4.61
C PRO A 68 11.95 -16.17 6.00
N THR A 69 11.25 -17.04 6.72
CA THR A 69 10.90 -16.83 8.13
C THR A 69 11.98 -17.34 9.08
N THR A 70 13.03 -17.95 8.54
CA THR A 70 14.18 -18.48 9.25
C THR A 70 15.40 -17.61 9.02
N ASP A 71 16.59 -18.15 9.22
CA ASP A 71 17.86 -17.46 9.03
C ASP A 71 18.02 -16.95 7.58
N LEU A 72 18.28 -15.65 7.45
CA LEU A 72 18.53 -14.99 6.18
C LEU A 72 19.98 -15.10 5.72
N SER A 73 20.88 -15.65 6.52
CA SER A 73 22.31 -15.74 6.19
C SER A 73 22.58 -16.49 4.89
N SER A 74 21.68 -17.39 4.50
CA SER A 74 21.72 -18.13 3.24
C SER A 74 20.99 -17.46 2.08
N GLY A 75 20.38 -16.30 2.31
CA GLY A 75 19.53 -15.60 1.35
C GLY A 75 18.24 -16.35 1.02
N ILE A 76 17.54 -15.89 -0.01
CA ILE A 76 16.31 -16.52 -0.52
C ILE A 76 16.71 -17.66 -1.46
N GLN A 77 16.44 -18.91 -1.05
CA GLN A 77 16.89 -20.11 -1.78
C GLN A 77 15.99 -20.44 -2.98
N GLU A 78 14.71 -20.13 -2.89
CA GLU A 78 13.78 -20.34 -3.97
C GLU A 78 13.93 -19.26 -5.02
N GLU A 79 14.17 -19.66 -6.27
CA GLU A 79 14.54 -18.75 -7.36
C GLU A 79 13.43 -17.76 -7.68
N ASP A 80 12.18 -18.20 -7.78
CA ASP A 80 11.06 -17.33 -8.11
C ASP A 80 10.83 -16.26 -7.01
N SER A 81 10.91 -16.66 -5.76
CA SER A 81 10.81 -15.76 -4.61
C SER A 81 11.95 -14.72 -4.61
N ARG A 82 13.17 -15.17 -4.90
CA ARG A 82 14.33 -14.28 -4.99
C ARG A 82 14.17 -13.26 -6.11
N ILE A 83 13.76 -13.69 -7.30
CA ILE A 83 13.54 -12.80 -8.44
C ILE A 83 12.46 -11.76 -8.12
N GLN A 84 11.38 -12.16 -7.46
CA GLN A 84 10.31 -11.21 -7.08
C GLN A 84 10.80 -10.15 -6.10
N VAL A 85 11.56 -10.54 -5.08
CA VAL A 85 12.12 -9.59 -4.10
C VAL A 85 13.15 -8.68 -4.74
N GLU A 86 14.09 -9.21 -5.52
CA GLU A 86 15.10 -8.41 -6.23
C GLU A 86 14.44 -7.41 -7.20
N THR A 87 13.46 -7.86 -8.00
CA THR A 87 12.70 -6.99 -8.89
C THR A 87 11.96 -5.88 -8.13
N PHE A 88 11.41 -6.20 -6.97
CA PHE A 88 10.74 -5.21 -6.13
C PHE A 88 11.72 -4.18 -5.59
N GLU A 89 12.90 -4.60 -5.11
CA GLU A 89 13.96 -3.70 -4.64
C GLU A 89 14.44 -2.75 -5.74
N GLU A 90 14.64 -3.25 -6.95
CA GLU A 90 14.99 -2.42 -8.11
C GLU A 90 13.90 -1.40 -8.41
N ASN A 91 12.64 -1.81 -8.36
CA ASN A 91 11.50 -0.95 -8.62
C ASN A 91 11.37 0.17 -7.57
N VAL A 92 11.36 -0.16 -6.28
CA VAL A 92 11.23 0.86 -5.22
C VAL A 92 12.38 1.85 -5.25
N LYS A 93 13.60 1.41 -5.58
CA LYS A 93 14.76 2.27 -5.78
C LYS A 93 14.58 3.18 -6.99
N ALA A 94 14.17 2.65 -8.14
CA ALA A 94 13.97 3.42 -9.36
C ALA A 94 12.87 4.48 -9.20
N PHE A 95 11.79 4.15 -8.50
CA PHE A 95 10.65 5.05 -8.26
C PHE A 95 10.78 5.86 -6.96
N LYS A 96 11.90 5.72 -6.22
CA LYS A 96 12.21 6.45 -4.99
C LYS A 96 11.16 6.25 -3.88
N VAL A 97 10.60 5.06 -3.78
CA VAL A 97 9.67 4.68 -2.71
C VAL A 97 10.47 4.25 -1.48
N PRO A 98 10.17 4.77 -0.27
CA PRO A 98 10.72 4.24 0.97
C PRO A 98 10.49 2.74 1.10
N TYR A 99 11.51 2.00 1.53
CA TYR A 99 11.48 0.55 1.53
C TYR A 99 12.18 -0.02 2.77
N PHE A 100 11.54 -0.98 3.43
CA PHE A 100 12.14 -1.80 4.45
C PHE A 100 12.60 -3.11 3.82
N GLY A 101 13.89 -3.17 3.48
CA GLY A 101 14.53 -4.32 2.84
C GLY A 101 14.78 -5.48 3.80
N LEU A 102 15.36 -6.56 3.28
CA LEU A 102 15.61 -7.78 4.05
C LEU A 102 16.50 -7.55 5.28
N ASP A 103 17.44 -6.62 5.21
CA ASP A 103 18.36 -6.28 6.30
C ASP A 103 17.84 -5.16 7.21
N ASP A 104 16.69 -4.56 6.90
CA ASP A 104 16.11 -3.51 7.73
C ASP A 104 15.47 -4.11 8.99
N PRO A 105 15.86 -3.69 10.20
CA PRO A 105 15.29 -4.24 11.44
C PRO A 105 13.79 -3.95 11.61
N ARG A 106 13.23 -3.02 10.83
CA ARG A 106 11.81 -2.67 10.83
C ARG A 106 10.99 -3.53 9.89
N ARG A 107 11.63 -4.40 9.09
CA ARG A 107 10.91 -5.30 8.19
C ARG A 107 10.02 -6.26 8.95
N GLY A 108 8.99 -6.73 8.32
CA GLY A 108 8.06 -7.71 8.88
C GLY A 108 6.80 -7.81 8.05
N ILE A 109 5.79 -8.45 8.58
CA ILE A 109 4.50 -8.61 7.92
C ILE A 109 3.89 -7.22 7.66
N VAL A 110 3.50 -6.97 6.42
CA VAL A 110 3.00 -5.67 5.93
C VAL A 110 1.91 -5.08 6.82
N HIS A 111 0.99 -5.90 7.32
CA HIS A 111 -0.12 -5.44 8.17
C HIS A 111 0.27 -5.21 9.64
N ILE A 112 1.46 -5.63 10.04
CA ILE A 112 2.00 -5.41 11.39
C ILE A 112 2.89 -4.19 11.39
N ILE A 113 3.79 -4.06 10.43
CA ILE A 113 4.74 -2.94 10.39
C ILE A 113 4.05 -1.59 10.21
N GLY A 114 2.93 -1.54 9.47
CA GLY A 114 2.19 -0.31 9.28
C GLY A 114 1.82 0.35 10.61
N PRO A 115 1.10 -0.32 11.52
CA PRO A 115 0.81 0.17 12.86
C PRO A 115 2.04 0.38 13.74
N GLU A 116 2.97 -0.59 13.77
CA GLU A 116 4.16 -0.53 14.65
C GLU A 116 5.08 0.63 14.32
N GLN A 117 5.21 0.99 13.05
CA GLN A 117 6.03 2.11 12.60
C GLN A 117 5.26 3.44 12.55
N GLY A 118 4.00 3.46 12.99
CA GLY A 118 3.15 4.65 12.94
C GLY A 118 2.77 5.09 11.52
N PHE A 119 2.92 4.22 10.54
CA PHE A 119 2.51 4.48 9.16
C PHE A 119 0.99 4.38 9.00
N THR A 120 0.36 3.45 9.74
CA THR A 120 -1.09 3.33 9.86
C THR A 120 -1.55 3.92 11.19
N LEU A 121 -2.43 4.93 11.13
CA LEU A 121 -2.99 5.61 12.30
C LEU A 121 -4.52 5.59 12.27
N PRO A 122 -5.16 5.73 13.45
CA PRO A 122 -6.62 5.85 13.52
C PRO A 122 -7.15 7.02 12.68
N GLY A 123 -8.26 6.79 11.99
CA GLY A 123 -8.91 7.80 11.17
C GLY A 123 -8.37 7.96 9.76
N MET A 124 -7.33 7.22 9.38
CA MET A 124 -6.76 7.21 8.03
C MET A 124 -7.50 6.26 7.09
N THR A 125 -7.39 6.52 5.80
CA THR A 125 -7.64 5.57 4.72
C THR A 125 -6.33 4.93 4.27
N MET A 126 -6.35 3.62 3.98
CA MET A 126 -5.17 2.88 3.56
C MET A 126 -5.51 1.82 2.53
N VAL A 127 -4.60 1.60 1.59
CA VAL A 127 -4.70 0.52 0.61
C VAL A 127 -3.42 -0.31 0.57
N CYS A 128 -3.57 -1.57 0.19
CA CYS A 128 -2.48 -2.49 -0.08
C CYS A 128 -2.95 -3.53 -1.12
N GLY A 129 -2.04 -4.04 -1.91
CA GLY A 129 -2.32 -5.12 -2.87
C GLY A 129 -2.45 -6.50 -2.22
N ASP A 130 -3.02 -6.58 -1.02
CA ASP A 130 -3.17 -7.80 -0.21
C ASP A 130 -4.59 -7.95 0.32
N SER A 131 -5.09 -9.19 0.36
CA SER A 131 -6.45 -9.52 0.79
C SER A 131 -6.72 -9.28 2.28
N HIS A 132 -5.69 -9.22 3.12
CA HIS A 132 -5.80 -9.04 4.56
C HIS A 132 -5.68 -7.56 5.00
N THR A 133 -5.68 -6.63 4.07
CA THR A 133 -5.52 -5.18 4.35
C THR A 133 -6.56 -4.64 5.32
N ALA A 134 -7.77 -5.19 5.34
CA ALA A 134 -8.81 -4.80 6.30
C ALA A 134 -8.41 -4.99 7.77
N THR A 135 -7.35 -5.77 8.06
CA THR A 135 -6.77 -5.94 9.42
C THR A 135 -6.40 -4.60 10.06
N HIS A 136 -5.98 -3.61 9.28
CA HIS A 136 -5.69 -2.26 9.79
C HIS A 136 -6.91 -1.56 10.40
N GLY A 137 -8.12 -2.06 10.13
CA GLY A 137 -9.35 -1.62 10.80
C GLY A 137 -9.33 -1.82 12.31
N ALA A 138 -8.56 -2.78 12.84
CA ALA A 138 -8.34 -2.97 14.27
C ALA A 138 -7.71 -1.75 14.95
N PHE A 139 -6.98 -0.94 14.18
CA PHE A 139 -6.36 0.31 14.63
C PHE A 139 -7.19 1.56 14.28
N GLY A 140 -8.45 1.37 13.85
CA GLY A 140 -9.34 2.47 13.50
C GLY A 140 -9.05 3.13 12.16
N ALA A 141 -8.33 2.46 11.25
CA ALA A 141 -8.15 2.89 9.88
C ALA A 141 -9.25 2.30 8.98
N LEU A 142 -9.65 3.03 7.93
CA LEU A 142 -10.48 2.49 6.86
C LEU A 142 -9.56 1.93 5.77
N ALA A 143 -9.38 0.61 5.78
CA ALA A 143 -8.38 -0.05 4.97
C ALA A 143 -8.99 -1.03 3.96
N PHE A 144 -8.47 -1.03 2.74
CA PHE A 144 -8.96 -1.83 1.62
C PHE A 144 -7.84 -2.65 0.97
N GLY A 145 -8.12 -3.94 0.73
CA GLY A 145 -7.36 -4.71 -0.24
C GLY A 145 -7.72 -4.26 -1.66
N ILE A 146 -6.72 -4.02 -2.49
CA ILE A 146 -6.91 -3.62 -3.90
C ILE A 146 -6.28 -4.65 -4.83
N GLY A 147 -6.97 -4.95 -5.94
CA GLY A 147 -6.45 -5.84 -6.98
C GLY A 147 -5.40 -5.16 -7.86
N LEU A 148 -4.64 -5.98 -8.61
CA LEU A 148 -3.60 -5.52 -9.54
C LEU A 148 -4.10 -4.47 -10.54
N SER A 149 -5.34 -4.60 -11.01
CA SER A 149 -5.96 -3.64 -11.92
C SER A 149 -6.20 -2.26 -11.32
N LEU A 150 -6.15 -2.13 -10.00
CA LEU A 150 -6.38 -0.87 -9.29
C LEU A 150 -5.09 -0.26 -8.71
N ILE A 151 -4.01 -1.03 -8.56
CA ILE A 151 -2.78 -0.54 -7.92
C ILE A 151 -2.21 0.66 -8.67
N HIS A 152 -2.24 0.65 -10.00
CA HIS A 152 -1.77 1.78 -10.83
C HIS A 152 -2.79 2.93 -10.92
N ILE A 153 -4.05 2.72 -10.50
CA ILE A 153 -5.12 3.73 -10.48
C ILE A 153 -5.22 4.38 -9.10
N SER A 154 -4.93 3.62 -8.05
CA SER A 154 -5.03 4.04 -6.65
C SER A 154 -3.83 4.82 -6.14
N GLU A 155 -3.00 5.35 -7.03
CA GLU A 155 -2.06 6.38 -6.60
C GLU A 155 -2.84 7.50 -5.90
N PRO A 156 -2.42 7.88 -4.67
CA PRO A 156 -3.10 8.96 -3.96
C PRO A 156 -3.21 10.17 -4.87
N THR A 157 -4.42 10.44 -5.29
CA THR A 157 -4.85 11.56 -6.10
C THR A 157 -4.60 11.51 -7.61
N ARG A 158 -5.66 11.29 -8.34
CA ARG A 158 -5.92 12.10 -9.52
C ARG A 158 -7.20 12.90 -9.27
N LEU A 159 -7.06 14.15 -8.88
CA LEU A 159 -8.05 15.14 -9.28
C LEU A 159 -7.82 15.36 -10.77
N PRO A 160 -8.82 15.19 -11.66
CA PRO A 160 -8.70 15.72 -12.99
C PRO A 160 -8.54 17.22 -12.85
N GLY A 161 -7.43 17.73 -13.38
CA GLY A 161 -7.26 19.16 -13.59
C GLY A 161 -8.16 19.63 -14.73
#